data_16d60078db8e218fa5c3f59480628a81
#
_entry.id   16d60078db8e218fa5c3f59480628a81
#
_cell.length_a   1.000
_cell.length_b   1.000
_cell.length_c   1.000
_cell.angle_alpha   90.00
_cell.angle_beta   90.00
_cell.angle_gamma   90.00
#
_symmetry.space_group_name_H-M   'P 1'
#
loop_
_entity.id
_entity.type
_entity.pdbx_description
1 polymer ?
#
loop_
_entity_poly.entity_id
_entity_poly.type
_entity_poly.pdbx_seq_one_letter_code
_entity_poly.pdbx_strand_id
1 'polypeptide(L)'
;MKLLTLNVHAWLEANQAEKIEILADTIVEKSYDIIALQEVNQLMSASAISPTLKQDNYGVILLNKINQRVAQKYSLFWSNSHIGYDKYDEGIAFLTRLPVYDVDAFYCSQHQRLDSILSRKIIGLTVEYQGQLIECYSCHINLPNCDGENQLDNVRYIVERSQSANLKILMGDFNTDAISDQQAYQQIKSLGLFDTFEMAEQKDSGITVEKAIDGWKGHSQEKRLDYIFLNQAKRVLSSQVIFNGKNKPIVSDHFGVEVALIL
;
A
#
# COMPACT_ATOMS: atom_id res chain seq x y z
N MET A 1 -1.50 -10.16 -14.42
CA MET A 1 -0.71 -9.39 -13.42
C MET A 1 -1.18 -9.75 -12.03
N LYS A 2 -0.25 -9.94 -11.09
CA LYS A 2 -0.54 -10.23 -9.68
C LYS A 2 -0.09 -9.07 -8.81
N LEU A 3 -0.98 -8.54 -8.00
CA LEU A 3 -0.76 -7.38 -7.15
C LEU A 3 -0.95 -7.74 -5.68
N LEU A 4 -0.22 -7.07 -4.79
CA LEU A 4 -0.43 -7.12 -3.34
C LEU A 4 -0.34 -5.71 -2.77
N THR A 5 -1.24 -5.34 -1.88
CA THR A 5 -1.05 -4.19 -0.99
C THR A 5 -1.19 -4.63 0.47
N LEU A 6 -0.39 -4.03 1.35
CA LEU A 6 -0.39 -4.31 2.78
C LEU A 6 0.15 -3.11 3.56
N ASN A 7 -0.62 -2.59 4.50
CA ASN A 7 -0.09 -1.78 5.59
C ASN A 7 0.65 -2.73 6.54
N VAL A 8 1.99 -2.55 6.69
CA VAL A 8 2.83 -3.50 7.42
C VAL A 8 3.02 -3.17 8.90
N HIS A 9 2.54 -1.99 9.34
CA HIS A 9 2.62 -1.50 10.73
C HIS A 9 4.03 -1.74 11.33
N ALA A 10 5.05 -1.37 10.52
CA ALA A 10 6.43 -1.76 10.77
C ALA A 10 6.99 -1.17 12.05
N TRP A 11 7.63 -1.95 12.73
CA TRP A 11 8.28 -2.22 13.98
C TRP A 11 7.36 -2.07 15.20
N LEU A 12 6.04 -2.09 14.99
CA LEU A 12 5.03 -1.97 16.06
C LEU A 12 4.35 -3.32 16.37
N GLU A 13 4.57 -4.31 15.52
CA GLU A 13 3.99 -5.64 15.68
C GLU A 13 4.79 -6.53 16.67
N ALA A 14 4.08 -7.30 17.49
CA ALA A 14 4.71 -8.37 18.26
C ALA A 14 5.28 -9.44 17.31
N ASN A 15 6.44 -10.02 17.67
CA ASN A 15 7.14 -11.05 16.88
C ASN A 15 7.45 -10.60 15.44
N GLN A 16 7.82 -9.34 15.26
CA GLN A 16 8.04 -8.72 13.94
C GLN A 16 9.01 -9.52 13.06
N ALA A 17 10.05 -10.14 13.66
CA ALA A 17 11.02 -10.94 12.91
C ALA A 17 10.38 -12.18 12.26
N GLU A 18 9.45 -12.86 12.94
CA GLU A 18 8.72 -13.99 12.40
C GLU A 18 7.71 -13.53 11.33
N LYS A 19 7.01 -12.43 11.59
CA LYS A 19 6.02 -11.88 10.67
C LYS A 19 6.64 -11.46 9.33
N ILE A 20 7.83 -10.88 9.34
CA ILE A 20 8.54 -10.51 8.12
C ILE A 20 9.02 -11.75 7.34
N GLU A 21 9.37 -12.86 8.01
CA GLU A 21 9.65 -14.13 7.34
C GLU A 21 8.40 -14.70 6.65
N ILE A 22 7.26 -14.72 7.34
CA ILE A 22 5.98 -15.18 6.78
C ILE A 22 5.61 -14.36 5.54
N LEU A 23 5.78 -13.03 5.61
CA LEU A 23 5.52 -12.14 4.48
C LEU A 23 6.48 -12.44 3.32
N ALA A 24 7.79 -12.59 3.59
CA ALA A 24 8.79 -12.90 2.58
C ALA A 24 8.52 -14.25 1.90
N ASP A 25 8.22 -15.31 2.66
CA ASP A 25 7.91 -16.64 2.13
C ASP A 25 6.64 -16.61 1.26
N THR A 26 5.63 -15.86 1.68
CA THR A 26 4.39 -15.70 0.91
C THR A 26 4.65 -14.95 -0.41
N ILE A 27 5.46 -13.90 -0.41
CA ILE A 27 5.83 -13.16 -1.63
C ILE A 27 6.58 -14.10 -2.60
N VAL A 28 7.51 -14.91 -2.10
CA VAL A 28 8.23 -15.90 -2.91
C VAL A 28 7.27 -16.92 -3.52
N GLU A 29 6.37 -17.48 -2.73
CA GLU A 29 5.37 -18.48 -3.17
C GLU A 29 4.41 -17.91 -4.22
N LYS A 30 3.83 -16.76 -3.96
CA LYS A 30 2.79 -16.13 -4.80
C LYS A 30 3.37 -15.44 -6.03
N SER A 31 4.63 -14.99 -5.98
CA SER A 31 5.33 -14.32 -7.07
C SER A 31 4.56 -13.12 -7.61
N TYR A 32 4.21 -12.16 -6.74
CA TYR A 32 3.56 -10.92 -7.14
C TYR A 32 4.42 -10.10 -8.11
N ASP A 33 3.79 -9.41 -9.03
CA ASP A 33 4.47 -8.51 -9.96
C ASP A 33 4.78 -7.16 -9.32
N ILE A 34 3.83 -6.64 -8.53
CA ILE A 34 3.92 -5.37 -7.82
C ILE A 34 3.35 -5.53 -6.40
N ILE A 35 4.05 -4.98 -5.43
CA ILE A 35 3.69 -4.99 -4.01
C ILE A 35 3.78 -3.56 -3.50
N ALA A 36 2.66 -2.99 -3.04
CA ALA A 36 2.59 -1.70 -2.37
C ALA A 36 2.55 -1.90 -0.86
N LEU A 37 3.44 -1.23 -0.14
CA LEU A 37 3.52 -1.32 1.32
C LEU A 37 3.36 0.07 1.95
N GLN A 38 2.60 0.14 3.03
CA GLN A 38 2.37 1.34 3.84
C GLN A 38 2.99 1.13 5.23
N GLU A 39 3.30 2.21 5.93
CA GLU A 39 3.99 2.22 7.24
C GLU A 39 5.31 1.45 7.24
N VAL A 40 6.10 1.67 6.20
CA VAL A 40 7.42 1.07 6.02
C VAL A 40 8.45 1.91 6.78
N ASN A 41 8.62 1.61 8.05
CA ASN A 41 9.38 2.41 9.00
C ASN A 41 10.87 2.06 9.04
N GLN A 42 11.68 3.05 9.46
CA GLN A 42 13.07 2.92 9.89
C GLN A 42 13.32 3.85 11.07
N LEU A 43 14.21 3.49 12.00
CA LEU A 43 14.59 4.36 13.12
C LEU A 43 15.38 5.57 12.61
N MET A 44 15.02 6.78 13.06
CA MET A 44 15.79 7.99 12.75
C MET A 44 17.27 7.90 13.20
N SER A 45 17.54 7.14 14.26
CA SER A 45 18.88 6.95 14.81
C SER A 45 19.68 5.80 14.19
N ALA A 46 19.09 4.98 13.32
CA ALA A 46 19.80 3.86 12.71
C ALA A 46 20.83 4.30 11.68
N SER A 47 21.83 3.44 11.45
CA SER A 47 22.91 3.70 10.50
C SER A 47 22.38 3.79 9.07
N ALA A 48 22.79 4.85 8.36
CA ALA A 48 22.41 5.05 6.96
C ALA A 48 23.16 4.07 6.03
N ILE A 49 22.45 3.55 5.03
CA ILE A 49 23.02 2.77 3.91
C ILE A 49 22.96 3.56 2.61
N SER A 50 22.15 4.60 2.56
CA SER A 50 22.08 5.58 1.45
C SER A 50 21.58 6.92 2.02
N PRO A 51 21.48 7.99 1.23
CA PRO A 51 20.98 9.29 1.72
C PRO A 51 19.59 9.23 2.39
N THR A 52 18.75 8.28 1.99
CA THR A 52 17.37 8.16 2.50
C THR A 52 17.08 6.87 3.23
N LEU A 53 17.85 5.78 2.99
CA LEU A 53 17.61 4.46 3.56
C LEU A 53 18.57 4.15 4.70
N LYS A 54 18.05 3.46 5.71
CA LYS A 54 18.80 2.99 6.89
C LYS A 54 18.82 1.46 6.96
N GLN A 55 19.74 0.91 7.75
CA GLN A 55 19.97 -0.54 7.85
C GLN A 55 18.73 -1.31 8.34
N ASP A 56 17.93 -0.68 9.20
CA ASP A 56 16.72 -1.24 9.79
C ASP A 56 15.44 -0.91 9.03
N ASN A 57 15.54 -0.30 7.83
CA ASN A 57 14.37 -0.07 7.01
C ASN A 57 13.65 -1.39 6.73
N TYR A 58 12.36 -1.45 7.09
CA TYR A 58 11.56 -2.67 6.94
C TYR A 58 11.56 -3.21 5.51
N GLY A 59 11.42 -2.32 4.52
CA GLY A 59 11.43 -2.70 3.10
C GLY A 59 12.78 -3.27 2.65
N VAL A 60 13.91 -2.75 3.17
CA VAL A 60 15.26 -3.27 2.90
C VAL A 60 15.43 -4.67 3.47
N ILE A 61 15.00 -4.89 4.71
CA ILE A 61 15.09 -6.22 5.35
C ILE A 61 14.21 -7.22 4.60
N LEU A 62 12.98 -6.86 4.28
CA LEU A 62 12.06 -7.71 3.51
C LEU A 62 12.63 -8.02 2.12
N LEU A 63 13.12 -7.02 1.39
CA LEU A 63 13.74 -7.19 0.06
C LEU A 63 14.89 -8.20 0.10
N ASN A 64 15.79 -8.09 1.10
CA ASN A 64 16.93 -8.98 1.23
C ASN A 64 16.48 -10.42 1.43
N LYS A 65 15.45 -10.66 2.27
CA LYS A 65 14.90 -12.00 2.51
C LYS A 65 14.28 -12.60 1.25
N ILE A 66 13.50 -11.83 0.51
CA ILE A 66 12.90 -12.26 -0.75
C ILE A 66 14.00 -12.57 -1.78
N ASN A 67 14.92 -11.63 -1.97
CA ASN A 67 15.93 -11.72 -3.02
C ASN A 67 16.97 -12.84 -2.81
N GLN A 68 17.11 -13.37 -1.61
CA GLN A 68 17.90 -14.58 -1.36
C GLN A 68 17.22 -15.85 -1.89
N ARG A 69 15.88 -15.84 -2.09
CA ARG A 69 15.04 -17.02 -2.38
C ARG A 69 14.49 -17.07 -3.80
N VAL A 70 14.57 -15.96 -4.56
CA VAL A 70 14.02 -15.87 -5.92
C VAL A 70 15.11 -15.70 -6.97
N ALA A 71 14.88 -16.24 -8.19
CA ALA A 71 15.77 -16.03 -9.34
C ALA A 71 15.61 -14.63 -9.92
N GLN A 72 14.36 -14.21 -10.23
CA GLN A 72 14.05 -12.86 -10.67
C GLN A 72 13.94 -11.93 -9.46
N LYS A 73 14.90 -11.00 -9.34
CA LYS A 73 15.02 -10.11 -8.19
C LYS A 73 13.96 -9.01 -8.19
N TYR A 74 13.54 -8.65 -7.00
CA TYR A 74 12.74 -7.45 -6.76
C TYR A 74 13.63 -6.24 -6.56
N SER A 75 13.10 -5.07 -6.89
CA SER A 75 13.66 -3.76 -6.57
C SER A 75 12.77 -3.08 -5.54
N LEU A 76 13.38 -2.31 -4.64
CA LEU A 76 12.69 -1.51 -3.61
C LEU A 76 12.73 -0.03 -4.00
N PHE A 77 11.58 0.61 -3.90
CA PHE A 77 11.41 2.06 -3.98
C PHE A 77 10.71 2.52 -2.71
N TRP A 78 11.34 3.42 -1.96
CA TRP A 78 10.86 3.89 -0.66
C TRP A 78 10.99 5.41 -0.55
N SER A 79 10.02 6.04 0.10
CA SER A 79 10.09 7.45 0.49
C SER A 79 9.46 7.64 1.86
N ASN A 80 10.09 8.47 2.72
CA ASN A 80 9.48 8.87 3.98
C ASN A 80 8.30 9.81 3.74
N SER A 81 7.26 9.70 4.56
CA SER A 81 6.10 10.60 4.59
C SER A 81 6.21 11.61 5.72
N HIS A 82 6.44 11.14 6.92
CA HIS A 82 6.54 11.95 8.14
C HIS A 82 7.30 11.19 9.23
N ILE A 83 7.44 11.83 10.40
CA ILE A 83 7.99 11.20 11.61
C ILE A 83 6.83 10.54 12.36
N GLY A 84 6.89 9.22 12.49
CA GLY A 84 5.95 8.42 13.28
C GLY A 84 6.50 8.13 14.68
N TYR A 85 5.63 8.21 15.70
CA TYR A 85 5.94 7.85 17.10
C TYR A 85 7.21 8.55 17.67
N ASP A 86 7.50 9.75 17.19
CA ASP A 86 8.68 10.56 17.59
C ASP A 86 10.05 9.88 17.39
N LYS A 87 10.12 8.79 16.66
CA LYS A 87 11.35 8.00 16.51
C LYS A 87 11.59 7.36 15.15
N TYR A 88 10.52 7.19 14.36
CA TYR A 88 10.62 6.56 13.04
C TYR A 88 10.52 7.59 11.91
N ASP A 89 11.36 7.45 10.89
CA ASP A 89 11.00 7.91 9.56
C ASP A 89 9.94 6.93 9.04
N GLU A 90 8.66 7.32 9.09
CA GLU A 90 7.58 6.53 8.54
C GLU A 90 7.47 6.77 7.04
N GLY A 91 7.33 5.70 6.29
CA GLY A 91 7.34 5.79 4.86
C GLY A 91 6.41 4.82 4.14
N ILE A 92 6.48 4.93 2.83
CA ILE A 92 5.69 4.16 1.88
C ILE A 92 6.62 3.52 0.86
N ALA A 93 6.30 2.32 0.38
CA ALA A 93 7.19 1.60 -0.51
C ALA A 93 6.48 0.84 -1.63
N PHE A 94 7.25 0.56 -2.66
CA PHE A 94 6.97 -0.50 -3.64
C PHE A 94 8.11 -1.53 -3.66
N LEU A 95 7.70 -2.79 -3.82
CA LEU A 95 8.57 -3.85 -4.30
C LEU A 95 8.03 -4.32 -5.66
N THR A 96 8.88 -4.42 -6.66
CA THR A 96 8.50 -4.92 -7.98
C THR A 96 9.64 -5.68 -8.65
N ARG A 97 9.30 -6.68 -9.44
CA ARG A 97 10.21 -7.41 -10.33
C ARG A 97 10.09 -6.99 -11.80
N LEU A 98 9.22 -6.01 -12.07
CA LEU A 98 9.02 -5.48 -13.41
C LEU A 98 10.06 -4.40 -13.73
N PRO A 99 10.37 -4.15 -15.02
CA PRO A 99 11.14 -3.00 -15.43
C PRO A 99 10.45 -1.69 -15.01
N VAL A 100 11.21 -0.80 -14.38
CA VAL A 100 10.73 0.52 -13.93
C VAL A 100 11.34 1.58 -14.82
N TYR A 101 10.51 2.43 -15.41
CA TYR A 101 10.88 3.50 -16.32
C TYR A 101 10.93 4.86 -15.66
N ASP A 102 10.05 5.07 -14.67
CA ASP A 102 10.00 6.34 -13.94
C ASP A 102 9.58 6.12 -12.48
N VAL A 103 10.06 7.01 -11.61
CA VAL A 103 9.77 7.02 -10.18
C VAL A 103 9.45 8.45 -9.76
N ASP A 104 8.27 8.69 -9.22
CA ASP A 104 7.85 9.97 -8.66
C ASP A 104 7.48 9.81 -7.18
N ALA A 105 7.83 10.79 -6.35
CA ALA A 105 7.45 10.82 -4.94
C ALA A 105 6.96 12.22 -4.58
N PHE A 106 5.69 12.33 -4.20
CA PHE A 106 5.03 13.60 -3.97
C PHE A 106 4.06 13.55 -2.79
N TYR A 107 3.76 14.69 -2.18
CA TYR A 107 2.70 14.80 -1.18
C TYR A 107 1.34 14.96 -1.87
N CYS A 108 0.37 14.10 -1.48
CA CYS A 108 -1.04 14.27 -1.87
C CYS A 108 -1.82 15.09 -0.85
N SER A 109 -1.28 15.26 0.35
CA SER A 109 -1.84 16.08 1.43
C SER A 109 -1.47 17.56 1.28
N GLN A 110 -2.24 18.44 1.93
CA GLN A 110 -1.91 19.85 2.08
C GLN A 110 -0.69 20.05 2.99
N HIS A 111 -0.64 19.26 4.08
CA HIS A 111 0.54 19.19 4.92
C HIS A 111 1.68 18.48 4.19
N GLN A 112 2.90 19.07 4.25
CA GLN A 112 4.09 18.56 3.57
C GLN A 112 5.33 18.60 4.47
N ARG A 113 5.14 18.64 5.78
CA ARG A 113 6.22 18.71 6.77
C ARG A 113 6.45 17.34 7.38
N LEU A 114 7.71 16.98 7.59
CA LEU A 114 8.07 15.69 8.18
C LEU A 114 7.60 15.52 9.63
N ASP A 115 7.44 16.62 10.36
CA ASP A 115 6.96 16.64 11.76
C ASP A 115 5.42 16.64 11.88
N SER A 116 4.71 16.43 10.81
CA SER A 116 3.23 16.35 10.80
C SER A 116 2.76 14.98 10.34
N ILE A 117 2.03 14.28 11.17
CA ILE A 117 1.37 12.99 10.84
C ILE A 117 0.30 13.14 9.75
N LEU A 118 -0.12 14.36 9.44
CA LEU A 118 -1.07 14.67 8.36
C LEU A 118 -0.39 14.71 6.99
N SER A 119 0.94 14.70 6.95
CA SER A 119 1.70 14.65 5.70
C SER A 119 1.64 13.27 5.08
N ARG A 120 1.00 13.17 3.93
CA ARG A 120 0.83 11.92 3.18
C ARG A 120 1.58 11.97 1.87
N LYS A 121 2.64 11.17 1.79
CA LYS A 121 3.44 11.05 0.58
C LYS A 121 3.06 9.79 -0.18
N ILE A 122 3.07 9.90 -1.49
CA ILE A 122 2.78 8.82 -2.44
C ILE A 122 4.07 8.52 -3.19
N ILE A 123 4.34 7.25 -3.47
CA ILE A 123 5.29 6.84 -4.51
C ILE A 123 4.49 6.42 -5.72
N GLY A 124 4.82 7.00 -6.87
CA GLY A 124 4.38 6.59 -8.19
C GLY A 124 5.50 5.84 -8.92
N LEU A 125 5.19 4.74 -9.55
CA LEU A 125 6.08 4.01 -10.47
C LEU A 125 5.43 3.91 -11.83
N THR A 126 6.18 4.19 -12.90
CA THR A 126 5.83 3.74 -14.26
C THR A 126 6.58 2.47 -14.56
N VAL A 127 5.87 1.36 -14.70
CA VAL A 127 6.42 0.03 -14.97
C VAL A 127 6.00 -0.47 -16.35
N GLU A 128 6.79 -1.38 -16.93
CA GLU A 128 6.39 -2.09 -18.14
C GLU A 128 5.86 -3.49 -17.79
N TYR A 129 4.70 -3.82 -18.34
CA TYR A 129 4.13 -5.16 -18.27
C TYR A 129 3.57 -5.56 -19.64
N GLN A 130 4.11 -6.62 -20.24
CA GLN A 130 3.69 -7.15 -21.56
C GLN A 130 3.66 -6.07 -22.67
N GLY A 131 4.68 -5.19 -22.68
CA GLY A 131 4.82 -4.11 -23.66
C GLY A 131 3.93 -2.89 -23.43
N GLN A 132 3.25 -2.82 -22.29
CA GLN A 132 2.41 -1.67 -21.90
C GLN A 132 3.02 -0.95 -20.69
N LEU A 133 3.01 0.38 -20.71
CA LEU A 133 3.37 1.19 -19.54
C LEU A 133 2.16 1.34 -18.63
N ILE A 134 2.40 1.13 -17.33
CA ILE A 134 1.38 1.17 -16.27
C ILE A 134 1.90 2.09 -15.17
N GLU A 135 1.07 2.99 -14.68
CA GLU A 135 1.36 3.83 -13.54
C GLU A 135 0.76 3.23 -12.27
N CYS A 136 1.60 2.97 -11.28
CA CYS A 136 1.20 2.39 -10.00
C CYS A 136 1.49 3.38 -8.89
N TYR A 137 0.54 3.57 -7.97
CA TYR A 137 0.66 4.49 -6.83
C TYR A 137 0.46 3.72 -5.53
N SER A 138 1.48 3.74 -4.64
CA SER A 138 1.34 3.26 -3.26
C SER A 138 0.74 4.37 -2.41
N CYS A 139 -0.40 4.09 -1.78
CA CYS A 139 -1.24 5.07 -1.11
C CYS A 139 -1.36 4.76 0.38
N HIS A 140 -1.19 5.80 1.23
CA HIS A 140 -1.61 5.82 2.61
C HIS A 140 -2.28 7.18 2.86
N ILE A 141 -3.59 7.21 2.78
CA ILE A 141 -4.40 8.43 2.81
C ILE A 141 -4.66 8.85 4.26
N ASN A 142 -4.96 10.13 4.50
CA ASN A 142 -5.30 10.62 5.82
C ASN A 142 -6.55 9.93 6.40
N LEU A 143 -6.61 9.88 7.73
CA LEU A 143 -7.82 9.45 8.44
C LEU A 143 -9.00 10.39 8.13
N PRO A 144 -10.24 9.94 8.26
CA PRO A 144 -11.40 10.80 8.13
C PRO A 144 -11.40 11.89 9.22
N ASN A 145 -11.94 13.06 8.89
CA ASN A 145 -12.10 14.19 9.81
C ASN A 145 -10.78 14.76 10.39
N CYS A 146 -9.67 14.65 9.67
CA CYS A 146 -8.44 15.34 10.03
C CYS A 146 -8.56 16.84 9.73
N ASP A 147 -8.19 17.69 10.70
CA ASP A 147 -8.21 19.14 10.52
C ASP A 147 -7.28 19.59 9.37
N GLY A 148 -7.86 20.31 8.40
CA GLY A 148 -7.11 20.82 7.25
C GLY A 148 -6.79 19.81 6.16
N GLU A 149 -7.28 18.56 6.27
CA GLU A 149 -7.11 17.53 5.25
C GLU A 149 -8.45 16.97 4.79
N ASN A 150 -8.52 16.59 3.53
CA ASN A 150 -9.69 15.95 2.94
C ASN A 150 -9.26 14.72 2.14
N GLN A 151 -9.77 13.55 2.49
CA GLN A 151 -9.42 12.28 1.84
C GLN A 151 -9.73 12.31 0.33
N LEU A 152 -10.88 12.85 -0.06
CA LEU A 152 -11.27 12.93 -1.48
C LEU A 152 -10.30 13.81 -2.28
N ASP A 153 -9.84 14.92 -1.70
CA ASP A 153 -8.89 15.82 -2.35
C ASP A 153 -7.50 15.16 -2.45
N ASN A 154 -7.08 14.42 -1.42
CA ASN A 154 -5.84 13.64 -1.48
C ASN A 154 -5.89 12.63 -2.65
N VAL A 155 -6.98 11.86 -2.77
CA VAL A 155 -7.13 10.87 -3.85
C VAL A 155 -7.26 11.56 -5.23
N ARG A 156 -8.02 12.67 -5.32
CA ARG A 156 -8.14 13.46 -6.55
C ARG A 156 -6.77 13.93 -7.03
N TYR A 157 -5.94 14.44 -6.14
CA TYR A 157 -4.60 14.90 -6.49
C TYR A 157 -3.74 13.77 -7.09
N ILE A 158 -3.85 12.54 -6.57
CA ILE A 158 -3.15 11.37 -7.12
C ILE A 158 -3.66 11.04 -8.52
N VAL A 159 -4.99 10.99 -8.71
CA VAL A 159 -5.61 10.65 -10.00
C VAL A 159 -5.22 11.67 -11.08
N GLU A 160 -5.19 12.95 -10.72
CA GLU A 160 -4.91 14.08 -11.61
C GLU A 160 -3.40 14.35 -11.82
N ARG A 161 -2.52 13.71 -11.02
CA ARG A 161 -1.06 13.91 -11.05
C ARG A 161 -0.45 13.65 -12.42
N SER A 162 -0.91 12.63 -13.12
CA SER A 162 -0.49 12.30 -14.47
C SER A 162 -1.65 12.47 -15.45
N GLN A 163 -1.38 13.14 -16.59
CA GLN A 163 -2.32 13.30 -17.70
C GLN A 163 -2.14 12.19 -18.77
N SER A 164 -1.31 11.17 -18.49
CA SER A 164 -1.10 10.08 -19.41
C SER A 164 -2.40 9.25 -19.61
N ALA A 165 -2.51 8.60 -20.77
CA ALA A 165 -3.57 7.64 -21.07
C ALA A 165 -3.29 6.24 -20.52
N ASN A 166 -2.20 6.06 -19.78
CA ASN A 166 -1.83 4.77 -19.20
C ASN A 166 -2.87 4.26 -18.20
N LEU A 167 -2.90 2.94 -18.02
CA LEU A 167 -3.60 2.35 -16.89
C LEU A 167 -2.94 2.86 -15.59
N LYS A 168 -3.75 3.40 -14.69
CA LYS A 168 -3.33 3.77 -13.33
C LYS A 168 -3.88 2.77 -12.33
N ILE A 169 -3.02 2.30 -11.43
CA ILE A 169 -3.35 1.38 -10.34
C ILE A 169 -3.02 2.08 -9.03
N LEU A 170 -4.02 2.40 -8.23
CA LEU A 170 -3.86 2.96 -6.89
C LEU A 170 -4.02 1.83 -5.88
N MET A 171 -3.02 1.60 -5.04
CA MET A 171 -2.95 0.46 -4.12
C MET A 171 -2.60 0.95 -2.71
N GLY A 172 -3.36 0.56 -1.70
CA GLY A 172 -2.98 0.92 -0.33
C GLY A 172 -4.12 1.05 0.65
N ASP A 173 -3.76 1.67 1.77
CA ASP A 173 -4.67 2.06 2.84
C ASP A 173 -5.25 3.45 2.54
N PHE A 174 -6.56 3.48 2.28
CA PHE A 174 -7.28 4.73 1.99
C PHE A 174 -7.96 5.31 3.21
N ASN A 175 -7.90 4.63 4.36
CA ASN A 175 -8.54 5.07 5.60
C ASN A 175 -10.02 5.49 5.41
N THR A 176 -10.69 4.94 4.41
CA THR A 176 -12.11 5.15 4.10
C THR A 176 -12.81 3.81 4.16
N ASP A 177 -13.75 3.66 5.08
CA ASP A 177 -14.42 2.37 5.28
C ASP A 177 -15.61 2.20 4.31
N ALA A 178 -15.48 1.29 3.35
CA ALA A 178 -16.54 0.98 2.41
C ALA A 178 -17.81 0.39 3.06
N ILE A 179 -17.75 -0.04 4.32
CA ILE A 179 -18.87 -0.66 5.04
C ILE A 179 -19.66 0.41 5.80
N SER A 180 -18.99 1.19 6.65
CA SER A 180 -19.64 2.16 7.52
C SER A 180 -19.76 3.57 6.90
N ASP A 181 -18.88 3.93 5.93
CA ASP A 181 -18.92 5.22 5.22
C ASP A 181 -19.01 5.03 3.69
N GLN A 182 -20.14 4.47 3.27
CA GLN A 182 -20.40 4.25 1.85
C GLN A 182 -20.41 5.56 1.04
N GLN A 183 -20.77 6.70 1.64
CA GLN A 183 -20.78 7.97 0.94
C GLN A 183 -19.35 8.39 0.55
N ALA A 184 -18.40 8.39 1.48
CA ALA A 184 -17.01 8.72 1.20
C ALA A 184 -16.40 7.73 0.19
N TYR A 185 -16.68 6.44 0.35
CA TYR A 185 -16.24 5.41 -0.60
C TYR A 185 -16.77 5.66 -2.03
N GLN A 186 -18.05 5.98 -2.20
CA GLN A 186 -18.62 6.30 -3.52
C GLN A 186 -18.06 7.61 -4.10
N GLN A 187 -17.75 8.60 -3.26
CA GLN A 187 -17.08 9.82 -3.70
C GLN A 187 -15.69 9.53 -4.29
N ILE A 188 -14.89 8.66 -3.66
CA ILE A 188 -13.60 8.22 -4.19
C ILE A 188 -13.79 7.57 -5.56
N LYS A 189 -14.75 6.67 -5.71
CA LYS A 189 -15.05 6.00 -7.00
C LYS A 189 -15.52 6.99 -8.09
N SER A 190 -16.21 8.06 -7.69
CA SER A 190 -16.67 9.10 -8.62
C SER A 190 -15.53 9.86 -9.32
N LEU A 191 -14.28 9.73 -8.83
CA LEU A 191 -13.08 10.21 -9.49
C LEU A 191 -12.67 9.39 -10.74
N GLY A 192 -13.50 8.47 -11.19
CA GLY A 192 -13.24 7.58 -12.33
C GLY A 192 -12.48 6.32 -11.93
N LEU A 193 -12.57 5.91 -10.67
CA LEU A 193 -11.90 4.74 -10.13
C LEU A 193 -12.85 3.52 -10.06
N PHE A 194 -12.34 2.38 -10.48
CA PHE A 194 -12.99 1.08 -10.44
C PHE A 194 -12.34 0.24 -9.32
N ASP A 195 -13.13 -0.22 -8.37
CA ASP A 195 -12.66 -1.11 -7.31
C ASP A 195 -12.50 -2.54 -7.83
N THR A 196 -11.29 -3.07 -7.74
CA THR A 196 -11.00 -4.45 -8.17
C THR A 196 -11.80 -5.49 -7.39
N PHE A 197 -12.14 -5.22 -6.12
CA PHE A 197 -13.00 -6.09 -5.33
C PHE A 197 -14.42 -6.19 -5.91
N GLU A 198 -14.99 -5.08 -6.34
CA GLU A 198 -16.33 -5.11 -6.96
C GLU A 198 -16.32 -5.84 -8.30
N MET A 199 -15.25 -5.66 -9.10
CA MET A 199 -15.12 -6.25 -10.44
C MET A 199 -14.70 -7.73 -10.42
N ALA A 200 -14.17 -8.25 -9.30
CA ALA A 200 -13.60 -9.59 -9.25
C ALA A 200 -14.61 -10.70 -9.50
N GLU A 201 -14.22 -11.67 -10.35
CA GLU A 201 -14.97 -12.90 -10.59
C GLU A 201 -14.99 -13.80 -9.35
N GLN A 202 -13.89 -13.81 -8.59
CA GLN A 202 -13.75 -14.53 -7.32
C GLN A 202 -13.31 -13.56 -6.24
N LYS A 203 -14.04 -13.53 -5.14
CA LYS A 203 -13.74 -12.66 -3.99
C LYS A 203 -14.20 -13.27 -2.68
N ASP A 204 -13.59 -12.83 -1.57
CA ASP A 204 -13.99 -13.18 -0.21
C ASP A 204 -14.82 -12.05 0.44
N SER A 205 -14.70 -11.87 1.78
CA SER A 205 -15.42 -10.81 2.50
C SER A 205 -14.90 -9.39 2.20
N GLY A 206 -13.64 -9.27 1.78
CA GLY A 206 -12.95 -7.99 1.57
C GLY A 206 -12.57 -7.26 2.86
N ILE A 207 -12.78 -7.86 4.03
CA ILE A 207 -12.47 -7.25 5.33
C ILE A 207 -10.96 -7.18 5.51
N THR A 208 -10.42 -5.97 5.65
CA THR A 208 -8.97 -5.76 5.84
C THR A 208 -8.58 -5.42 7.27
N VAL A 209 -9.55 -5.09 8.13
CA VAL A 209 -9.35 -4.83 9.57
C VAL A 209 -10.49 -5.46 10.36
N GLU A 210 -10.17 -6.30 11.36
CA GLU A 210 -11.17 -6.97 12.23
C GLU A 210 -11.23 -6.38 13.65
N LYS A 211 -10.25 -5.55 14.05
CA LYS A 211 -10.09 -5.06 15.43
C LYS A 211 -9.96 -3.53 15.46
N ALA A 212 -9.95 -2.98 16.66
CA ALA A 212 -9.53 -1.60 16.85
C ALA A 212 -8.02 -1.47 16.53
N ILE A 213 -7.69 -0.55 15.64
CA ILE A 213 -6.32 -0.18 15.25
C ILE A 213 -6.06 1.30 15.57
N ASP A 214 -4.80 1.72 15.44
CA ASP A 214 -4.45 3.13 15.61
C ASP A 214 -5.22 4.00 14.59
N GLY A 215 -5.70 5.17 15.04
CA GLY A 215 -6.58 6.01 14.25
C GLY A 215 -8.06 5.63 14.29
N TRP A 216 -8.40 4.36 14.59
CA TRP A 216 -9.76 3.81 14.65
C TRP A 216 -10.12 3.30 16.04
N LYS A 217 -9.52 3.88 17.10
CA LYS A 217 -9.78 3.51 18.52
C LYS A 217 -11.26 3.64 18.87
N GLY A 218 -11.81 2.60 19.51
CA GLY A 218 -13.25 2.55 19.85
C GLY A 218 -14.15 1.94 18.77
N HIS A 219 -13.65 1.68 17.58
CA HIS A 219 -14.37 0.99 16.52
C HIS A 219 -13.93 -0.47 16.45
N SER A 220 -14.72 -1.37 17.04
CA SER A 220 -14.45 -2.83 17.08
C SER A 220 -15.08 -3.60 15.91
N GLN A 221 -15.68 -2.91 14.95
CA GLN A 221 -16.35 -3.54 13.81
C GLN A 221 -15.34 -3.82 12.68
N GLU A 222 -15.63 -4.87 11.92
CA GLU A 222 -14.94 -5.19 10.68
C GLU A 222 -15.00 -4.03 9.70
N LYS A 223 -13.85 -3.72 9.05
CA LYS A 223 -13.70 -2.62 8.08
C LYS A 223 -13.01 -3.08 6.81
N ARG A 224 -13.29 -2.37 5.73
CA ARG A 224 -12.52 -2.45 4.50
C ARG A 224 -11.91 -1.09 4.21
N LEU A 225 -10.61 -0.95 4.54
CA LEU A 225 -9.82 0.29 4.43
C LEU A 225 -8.78 0.22 3.30
N ASP A 226 -8.36 -1.00 2.94
CA ASP A 226 -7.30 -1.24 1.96
C ASP A 226 -7.90 -1.65 0.61
N TYR A 227 -7.41 -1.04 -0.46
CA TYR A 227 -7.98 -1.17 -1.80
C TYR A 227 -6.91 -1.27 -2.88
N ILE A 228 -7.32 -1.85 -4.01
CA ILE A 228 -6.66 -1.72 -5.30
C ILE A 228 -7.69 -1.16 -6.28
N PHE A 229 -7.51 0.11 -6.68
CA PHE A 229 -8.36 0.80 -7.65
C PHE A 229 -7.66 0.89 -9.00
N LEU A 230 -8.46 0.87 -10.07
CA LEU A 230 -8.03 1.08 -11.46
C LEU A 230 -8.76 2.31 -12.03
N ASN A 231 -8.09 3.10 -12.90
CA ASN A 231 -8.76 4.18 -13.64
C ASN A 231 -9.45 3.70 -14.93
N GLN A 232 -9.33 2.41 -15.25
CA GLN A 232 -9.95 1.78 -16.41
C GLN A 232 -10.51 0.42 -15.98
N ALA A 233 -11.70 0.07 -16.46
CA ALA A 233 -12.25 -1.26 -16.22
C ALA A 233 -11.37 -2.33 -16.90
N LYS A 234 -10.92 -3.32 -16.12
CA LYS A 234 -10.15 -4.49 -16.59
C LYS A 234 -10.80 -5.77 -16.05
N ARG A 235 -10.48 -6.89 -16.66
CA ARG A 235 -10.95 -8.19 -16.16
C ARG A 235 -10.17 -8.57 -14.90
N VAL A 236 -10.86 -8.63 -13.77
CA VAL A 236 -10.27 -9.03 -12.47
C VAL A 236 -10.69 -10.47 -12.19
N LEU A 237 -9.71 -11.37 -12.18
CA LEU A 237 -9.95 -12.79 -11.92
C LEU A 237 -10.25 -13.05 -10.45
N SER A 238 -9.50 -12.41 -9.57
CA SER A 238 -9.72 -12.54 -8.12
C SER A 238 -9.30 -11.28 -7.37
N SER A 239 -9.99 -11.00 -6.27
CA SER A 239 -9.61 -10.04 -5.24
C SER A 239 -9.87 -10.69 -3.88
N GLN A 240 -8.83 -10.93 -3.10
CA GLN A 240 -8.91 -11.71 -1.87
C GLN A 240 -8.08 -11.07 -0.77
N VAL A 241 -8.53 -11.23 0.46
CA VAL A 241 -7.79 -10.83 1.65
C VAL A 241 -6.81 -11.93 2.04
N ILE A 242 -5.57 -11.54 2.32
CA ILE A 242 -4.48 -12.42 2.72
C ILE A 242 -3.89 -11.97 4.07
N PHE A 243 -3.25 -12.86 4.80
CA PHE A 243 -2.70 -12.63 6.15
C PHE A 243 -3.79 -12.39 7.21
N ASN A 244 -4.95 -13.01 7.04
CA ASN A 244 -6.13 -12.90 7.89
C ASN A 244 -6.29 -14.08 8.87
N GLY A 245 -5.25 -14.91 9.05
CA GLY A 245 -5.29 -16.11 9.89
C GLY A 245 -6.01 -17.31 9.26
N LYS A 246 -6.74 -17.12 8.16
CA LYS A 246 -7.37 -18.19 7.37
C LYS A 246 -6.56 -18.49 6.11
N ASN A 247 -6.15 -17.43 5.44
CA ASN A 247 -5.39 -17.46 4.18
C ASN A 247 -3.96 -16.92 4.41
N LYS A 248 -3.19 -17.47 5.22
CA LYS A 248 -1.87 -17.13 5.77
C LYS A 248 -1.96 -16.56 7.18
N PRO A 249 -0.92 -16.76 8.01
CA PRO A 249 -0.85 -16.18 9.35
C PRO A 249 -0.89 -14.65 9.32
N ILE A 250 -1.42 -14.06 10.38
CA ILE A 250 -1.50 -12.59 10.54
C ILE A 250 -0.09 -12.01 10.70
N VAL A 251 0.23 -10.98 9.91
CA VAL A 251 1.54 -10.33 9.89
C VAL A 251 1.49 -8.84 10.27
N SER A 252 0.29 -8.25 10.31
CA SER A 252 0.05 -6.83 10.63
C SER A 252 -1.31 -6.69 11.32
N ASP A 253 -1.61 -5.53 11.85
CA ASP A 253 -2.96 -5.16 12.31
C ASP A 253 -3.93 -4.90 11.14
N HIS A 254 -3.40 -4.68 9.93
CA HIS A 254 -4.12 -4.78 8.67
C HIS A 254 -3.91 -6.14 8.00
N PHE A 255 -4.90 -6.60 7.25
CA PHE A 255 -4.77 -7.72 6.33
C PHE A 255 -4.42 -7.21 4.94
N GLY A 256 -3.64 -8.00 4.19
CA GLY A 256 -3.29 -7.65 2.81
C GLY A 256 -4.43 -7.88 1.84
N VAL A 257 -4.40 -7.16 0.71
CA VAL A 257 -5.30 -7.40 -0.43
C VAL A 257 -4.47 -7.89 -1.61
N GLU A 258 -4.75 -9.12 -2.07
CA GLU A 258 -4.15 -9.68 -3.29
C GLU A 258 -5.14 -9.69 -4.45
N VAL A 259 -4.68 -9.27 -5.63
CA VAL A 259 -5.48 -9.19 -6.85
C VAL A 259 -4.77 -9.88 -8.01
N ALA A 260 -5.53 -10.65 -8.78
CA ALA A 260 -5.10 -11.17 -10.07
C ALA A 260 -5.98 -10.57 -11.18
N LEU A 261 -5.35 -9.91 -12.16
CA LEU A 261 -6.06 -9.27 -13.27
C LEU A 261 -5.40 -9.56 -14.62
N ILE A 262 -6.20 -9.43 -15.67
CA ILE A 262 -5.76 -9.52 -17.08
C ILE A 262 -5.74 -8.09 -17.66
N LEU A 263 -4.62 -7.74 -18.28
CA LEU A 263 -4.42 -6.46 -18.96
C LEU A 263 -4.57 -6.61 -20.45
#